data_f1e78f93d2b8134bbe629ac0cdd51e46
#
_entry.id   f1e78f93d2b8134bbe629ac0cdd51e46
#
_cell.length_a   1.000
_cell.length_b   1.000
_cell.length_c   1.000
_cell.angle_alpha   90.00
_cell.angle_beta   90.00
_cell.angle_gamma   90.00
#
_symmetry.space_group_name_H-M   'P 1'
#
loop_
_entity.id
_entity.type
_entity.pdbx_description
1 polymer ?
#
loop_
_entity_poly.entity_id
_entity_poly.type
_entity_poly.pdbx_seq_one_letter_code
_entity_poly.pdbx_strand_id
1 'polypeptide(L)'
;MELTIVLFLAMMQKKALLCEVSMKRIPVLLDLNCLPDDIRPIAEGAPAFDSSCSKEARVVYLEKEGGLFLKSAPKGALEREAAMTRFFYNKGMAAEVLHYSSQEQDWLLTRRVPGEDCIHADYLADPKRLCDTTATLLRQLHEVDPAGCPVPDHTTGYLATAEQNNRAGLFDTHLFTPEWNFPGREEAWQHLQAHKHLLQTGTLLHGDYCLPNIILDDWRFSGFIDLDHGGIGDRHVDVFWGIWTLYFNFGTDAYRERFLDAYGRDVLQTELLRVIAAAECFG
;
A
#
# COMPACT_ATOMS: atom_id res chain seq x y z
N MET A 1 11.96 15.75 -27.50
CA MET A 1 13.11 14.92 -27.13
C MET A 1 13.66 15.26 -25.75
N GLU A 2 13.81 16.52 -25.37
CA GLU A 2 14.26 16.92 -24.00
C GLU A 2 13.28 16.59 -22.88
N LEU A 3 11.98 16.74 -23.11
CA LEU A 3 10.94 16.45 -22.09
C LEU A 3 10.89 14.96 -21.73
N THR A 4 11.11 14.08 -22.71
CA THR A 4 11.12 12.61 -22.52
C THR A 4 12.34 12.16 -21.70
N ILE A 5 13.48 12.85 -21.85
CA ILE A 5 14.71 12.55 -21.09
C ILE A 5 14.57 13.02 -19.62
N VAL A 6 13.93 14.16 -19.37
CA VAL A 6 13.69 14.66 -18.01
C VAL A 6 12.68 13.78 -17.26
N LEU A 7 11.63 13.30 -17.90
CA LEU A 7 10.67 12.33 -17.37
C LEU A 7 11.34 10.98 -17.06
N PHE A 8 12.20 10.48 -17.98
CA PHE A 8 12.95 9.26 -17.77
C PHE A 8 13.95 9.38 -16.62
N LEU A 9 14.63 10.52 -16.48
CA LEU A 9 15.53 10.81 -15.36
C LEU A 9 14.79 10.95 -14.02
N ALA A 10 13.60 11.55 -14.00
CA ALA A 10 12.75 11.63 -12.81
C ALA A 10 12.22 10.24 -12.39
N MET A 11 11.80 9.41 -13.33
CA MET A 11 11.46 8.00 -13.09
C MET A 11 12.66 7.19 -12.60
N MET A 12 13.85 7.40 -13.17
CA MET A 12 15.08 6.72 -12.75
C MET A 12 15.54 7.21 -11.36
N GLN A 13 15.36 8.49 -11.03
CA GLN A 13 15.64 9.01 -9.68
C GLN A 13 14.64 8.48 -8.64
N LYS A 14 13.32 8.39 -8.96
CA LYS A 14 12.32 7.75 -8.10
C LYS A 14 12.56 6.24 -8.01
N LYS A 15 12.94 5.57 -9.09
CA LYS A 15 13.32 4.16 -9.11
C LYS A 15 14.59 3.90 -8.29
N ALA A 16 15.59 4.78 -8.36
CA ALA A 16 16.77 4.73 -7.49
C ALA A 16 16.39 4.96 -6.02
N LEU A 17 15.46 5.89 -5.72
CA LEU A 17 14.97 6.15 -4.37
C LEU A 17 14.18 4.96 -3.78
N LEU A 18 13.41 4.23 -4.61
CA LEU A 18 12.65 3.05 -4.19
C LEU A 18 13.47 1.74 -4.27
N CYS A 19 14.48 1.67 -5.15
CA CYS A 19 15.36 0.50 -5.26
C CYS A 19 16.46 0.44 -4.18
N GLU A 20 16.67 1.53 -3.41
CA GLU A 20 17.53 1.54 -2.23
C GLU A 20 16.79 1.18 -0.93
N VAL A 21 15.49 0.87 -0.99
CA VAL A 21 14.68 0.62 0.21
C VAL A 21 14.47 -0.87 0.49
N SER A 22 15.51 -1.63 0.62
CA SER A 22 15.61 -2.60 1.69
C SER A 22 15.54 -1.78 2.99
N MET A 23 14.60 -2.08 3.88
CA MET A 23 14.25 -1.35 5.11
C MET A 23 15.34 -0.36 5.57
N LYS A 24 15.15 0.94 5.29
CA LYS A 24 16.10 2.00 5.64
C LYS A 24 16.41 1.90 7.13
N ARG A 25 17.66 1.68 7.51
CA ARG A 25 18.08 1.57 8.91
C ARG A 25 19.16 2.61 9.19
N ILE A 26 18.76 3.86 9.28
CA ILE A 26 19.65 4.95 9.68
C ILE A 26 19.58 5.09 11.20
N PRO A 27 20.68 4.86 11.97
CA PRO A 27 20.65 4.98 13.41
C PRO A 27 20.11 6.35 13.84
N VAL A 28 19.17 6.38 14.80
CA VAL A 28 18.62 7.60 15.38
C VAL A 28 18.61 7.55 16.90
N LEU A 29 18.73 8.72 17.53
CA LEU A 29 18.47 8.85 18.96
C LEU A 29 16.98 9.15 19.14
N LEU A 30 16.31 8.30 19.92
CA LEU A 30 14.92 8.48 20.29
C LEU A 30 14.82 9.30 21.58
N ASP A 31 14.10 10.41 21.54
CA ASP A 31 13.81 11.16 22.77
C ASP A 31 12.69 10.45 23.53
N LEU A 32 13.06 9.72 24.57
CA LEU A 32 12.12 8.95 25.39
C LEU A 32 11.10 9.85 26.12
N ASN A 33 11.42 11.13 26.37
CA ASN A 33 10.50 12.05 27.05
C ASN A 33 9.31 12.43 26.16
N CYS A 34 9.44 12.32 24.85
CA CYS A 34 8.36 12.58 23.90
C CYS A 34 7.45 11.37 23.69
N LEU A 35 7.79 10.19 24.22
CA LEU A 35 7.02 8.97 24.04
C LEU A 35 5.91 8.85 25.09
N PRO A 36 4.75 8.26 24.72
CA PRO A 36 3.74 7.83 25.67
C PRO A 36 4.32 6.96 26.78
N ASP A 37 3.76 7.07 27.98
CA ASP A 37 4.25 6.33 29.16
C ASP A 37 4.27 4.82 28.96
N ASP A 38 3.32 4.28 28.17
CA ASP A 38 3.23 2.84 27.87
C ASP A 38 4.27 2.38 26.83
N ILE A 39 4.73 3.28 25.94
CA ILE A 39 5.73 2.97 24.90
C ILE A 39 7.15 3.15 25.46
N ARG A 40 7.35 4.11 26.36
CA ARG A 40 8.67 4.46 26.90
C ARG A 40 9.45 3.25 27.43
N PRO A 41 8.89 2.38 28.29
CA PRO A 41 9.61 1.21 28.82
C PRO A 41 9.98 0.19 27.72
N ILE A 42 9.17 0.13 26.66
CA ILE A 42 9.42 -0.76 25.52
C ILE A 42 10.60 -0.23 24.69
N ALA A 43 10.65 1.08 24.47
CA ALA A 43 11.68 1.72 23.65
C ALA A 43 13.01 1.92 24.42
N GLU A 44 12.98 1.92 25.76
CA GLU A 44 14.16 2.15 26.57
C GLU A 44 15.24 1.09 26.34
N GLY A 45 16.47 1.57 26.03
CA GLY A 45 17.62 0.70 25.76
C GLY A 45 17.59 -0.03 24.41
N ALA A 46 16.57 0.18 23.57
CA ALA A 46 16.49 -0.41 22.23
C ALA A 46 17.33 0.41 21.23
N PRO A 47 18.22 -0.21 20.44
CA PRO A 47 18.74 0.44 19.25
C PRO A 47 17.60 0.88 18.33
N ALA A 48 17.64 2.14 17.89
CA ALA A 48 16.58 2.74 17.10
C ALA A 48 17.10 3.20 15.74
N PHE A 49 16.30 2.97 14.69
CA PHE A 49 16.68 3.29 13.31
C PHE A 49 15.52 4.00 12.61
N ASP A 50 15.80 5.07 11.89
CA ASP A 50 14.82 5.71 11.01
C ASP A 50 14.52 4.77 9.83
N SER A 51 13.24 4.49 9.66
CA SER A 51 12.66 3.65 8.60
C SER A 51 11.58 4.40 7.82
N SER A 52 11.54 5.73 7.92
CA SER A 52 10.53 6.56 7.27
C SER A 52 10.70 6.55 5.75
N CYS A 53 9.63 6.25 5.01
CA CYS A 53 9.58 6.28 3.54
C CYS A 53 8.80 7.48 3.00
N SER A 54 7.95 8.10 3.81
CA SER A 54 7.12 9.25 3.45
C SER A 54 7.33 10.42 4.40
N LYS A 55 6.70 11.57 4.09
CA LYS A 55 6.72 12.76 4.96
C LYS A 55 5.52 12.83 5.89
N GLU A 56 4.51 12.01 5.64
CA GLU A 56 3.22 11.99 6.34
C GLU A 56 3.35 11.37 7.74
N ALA A 57 4.24 10.39 7.88
CA ALA A 57 4.50 9.74 9.15
C ALA A 57 6.00 9.50 9.37
N ARG A 58 6.43 9.61 10.62
CA ARG A 58 7.75 9.15 11.04
C ARG A 58 7.66 7.69 11.47
N VAL A 59 8.54 6.85 10.95
CA VAL A 59 8.64 5.43 11.29
C VAL A 59 10.01 5.14 11.89
N VAL A 60 10.03 4.55 13.08
CA VAL A 60 11.27 4.13 13.76
C VAL A 60 11.22 2.62 13.98
N TYR A 61 12.21 1.92 13.48
CA TYR A 61 12.45 0.53 13.83
C TYR A 61 13.22 0.43 15.14
N LEU A 62 12.73 -0.37 16.07
CA LEU A 62 13.37 -0.68 17.36
C LEU A 62 13.88 -2.12 17.31
N GLU A 63 15.20 -2.29 17.49
CA GLU A 63 15.84 -3.61 17.51
C GLU A 63 15.72 -4.25 18.90
N LYS A 64 14.51 -4.69 19.23
CA LYS A 64 14.13 -5.31 20.49
C LYS A 64 13.02 -6.34 20.25
N GLU A 65 13.04 -7.48 20.95
CA GLU A 65 12.00 -8.50 20.93
C GLU A 65 11.60 -9.02 19.51
N GLY A 66 12.58 -9.20 18.62
CA GLY A 66 12.36 -9.64 17.25
C GLY A 66 12.04 -8.53 16.26
N GLY A 67 12.02 -7.28 16.73
CA GLY A 67 11.77 -6.07 15.94
C GLY A 67 10.38 -5.47 16.18
N LEU A 68 10.37 -4.16 16.35
CA LEU A 68 9.16 -3.37 16.54
C LEU A 68 9.20 -2.15 15.60
N PHE A 69 8.04 -1.71 15.14
CA PHE A 69 7.89 -0.47 14.40
C PHE A 69 7.07 0.53 15.21
N LEU A 70 7.65 1.69 15.46
CA LEU A 70 6.99 2.83 16.09
C LEU A 70 6.70 3.89 15.03
N LYS A 71 5.43 4.07 14.69
CA LYS A 71 4.94 5.08 13.75
C LYS A 71 4.36 6.25 14.52
N SER A 72 4.66 7.49 14.10
CA SER A 72 4.06 8.70 14.65
C SER A 72 3.64 9.64 13.54
N ALA A 73 2.47 10.28 13.72
CA ALA A 73 1.88 11.18 12.74
C ALA A 73 0.99 12.23 13.44
N PRO A 74 0.48 13.24 12.73
CA PRO A 74 -0.51 14.16 13.29
C PRO A 74 -1.71 13.44 13.90
N LYS A 75 -2.33 14.05 14.89
CA LYS A 75 -3.48 13.49 15.61
C LYS A 75 -4.59 13.03 14.67
N GLY A 76 -5.04 11.78 14.84
CA GLY A 76 -6.09 11.13 14.05
C GLY A 76 -5.60 10.47 12.75
N ALA A 77 -4.36 10.72 12.32
CA ALA A 77 -3.86 10.23 11.05
C ALA A 77 -3.59 8.71 11.02
N LEU A 78 -3.34 8.08 12.17
CA LEU A 78 -3.07 6.64 12.26
C LEU A 78 -4.24 5.82 12.83
N GLU A 79 -5.39 6.44 13.08
CA GLU A 79 -6.54 5.75 13.68
C GLU A 79 -7.05 4.61 12.79
N ARG A 80 -7.22 4.91 11.50
CA ARG A 80 -7.67 3.93 10.52
C ARG A 80 -6.64 2.81 10.34
N GLU A 81 -5.35 3.15 10.19
CA GLU A 81 -4.29 2.16 10.07
C GLU A 81 -4.25 1.22 11.28
N ALA A 82 -4.33 1.76 12.50
CA ALA A 82 -4.35 0.96 13.73
C ALA A 82 -5.55 0.02 13.80
N ALA A 83 -6.74 0.49 13.40
CA ALA A 83 -7.96 -0.30 13.41
C ALA A 83 -7.91 -1.42 12.35
N MET A 84 -7.47 -1.10 11.12
CA MET A 84 -7.34 -2.07 10.04
C MET A 84 -6.24 -3.09 10.33
N THR A 85 -5.08 -2.66 10.87
CA THR A 85 -4.00 -3.60 11.25
C THR A 85 -4.48 -4.59 12.30
N ARG A 86 -5.25 -4.16 13.32
CA ARG A 86 -5.86 -5.07 14.31
C ARG A 86 -6.84 -6.05 13.65
N PHE A 87 -7.66 -5.56 12.71
CA PHE A 87 -8.61 -6.40 12.00
C PHE A 87 -7.88 -7.48 11.18
N PHE A 88 -6.85 -7.10 10.42
CA PHE A 88 -6.04 -8.03 9.63
C PHE A 88 -5.22 -8.98 10.53
N TYR A 89 -4.70 -8.52 11.66
CA TYR A 89 -4.04 -9.37 12.65
C TYR A 89 -4.97 -10.46 13.17
N ASN A 90 -6.22 -10.14 13.48
CA ASN A 90 -7.22 -11.11 13.93
C ASN A 90 -7.59 -12.15 12.84
N LYS A 91 -7.30 -11.85 11.58
CA LYS A 91 -7.41 -12.78 10.44
C LYS A 91 -6.09 -13.53 10.17
N GLY A 92 -5.03 -13.28 10.95
CA GLY A 92 -3.70 -13.88 10.76
C GLY A 92 -2.93 -13.31 9.58
N MET A 93 -3.21 -12.06 9.17
CA MET A 93 -2.70 -11.46 7.93
C MET A 93 -1.87 -10.21 8.15
N ALA A 94 -1.61 -9.76 9.37
CA ALA A 94 -0.82 -8.57 9.67
C ALA A 94 -0.09 -8.69 11.00
N ALA A 95 0.72 -7.67 11.31
CA ALA A 95 1.42 -7.54 12.58
C ALA A 95 0.47 -7.32 13.77
N GLU A 96 0.88 -7.75 14.96
CA GLU A 96 0.23 -7.40 16.21
C GLU A 96 0.39 -5.90 16.51
N VAL A 97 -0.70 -5.22 16.80
CA VAL A 97 -0.70 -3.84 17.32
C VAL A 97 -0.54 -3.89 18.83
N LEU A 98 0.63 -3.50 19.31
CA LEU A 98 0.96 -3.49 20.74
C LEU A 98 0.40 -2.27 21.44
N HIS A 99 0.41 -1.12 20.76
CA HIS A 99 -0.10 0.13 21.32
C HIS A 99 -0.61 1.05 20.20
N TYR A 100 -1.69 1.76 20.48
CA TYR A 100 -2.14 2.93 19.73
C TYR A 100 -2.70 3.96 20.70
N SER A 101 -2.24 5.19 20.55
CA SER A 101 -2.78 6.34 21.26
C SER A 101 -2.83 7.59 20.40
N SER A 102 -3.82 8.45 20.64
CA SER A 102 -4.06 9.69 19.92
C SER A 102 -4.27 10.81 20.94
N GLN A 103 -3.19 11.50 21.31
CA GLN A 103 -3.21 12.62 22.26
C GLN A 103 -2.89 13.95 21.53
N GLU A 104 -1.65 14.44 21.64
CA GLU A 104 -1.17 15.59 20.85
C GLU A 104 -0.83 15.17 19.40
N GLN A 105 -0.35 13.94 19.25
CA GLN A 105 -0.11 13.24 17.99
C GLN A 105 -0.49 11.78 18.16
N ASP A 106 -0.54 11.06 17.04
CA ASP A 106 -0.76 9.62 17.03
C ASP A 106 0.55 8.87 17.21
N TRP A 107 0.45 7.77 17.97
CA TRP A 107 1.51 6.79 18.13
C TRP A 107 0.94 5.40 17.90
N LEU A 108 1.56 4.67 16.98
CA LEU A 108 1.22 3.28 16.67
C LEU A 108 2.48 2.42 16.81
N LEU A 109 2.44 1.43 17.71
CA LEU A 109 3.50 0.46 17.93
C LEU A 109 3.03 -0.92 17.46
N THR A 110 3.76 -1.52 16.54
CA THR A 110 3.47 -2.85 16.01
C THR A 110 4.70 -3.76 16.13
N ARG A 111 4.48 -5.08 16.18
CA ARG A 111 5.55 -6.04 15.96
C ARG A 111 6.01 -6.01 14.50
N ARG A 112 7.26 -6.36 14.25
CA ARG A 112 7.73 -6.64 12.90
C ARG A 112 7.05 -7.91 12.38
N VAL A 113 6.55 -7.87 11.16
CA VAL A 113 6.18 -9.09 10.41
C VAL A 113 7.48 -9.81 10.02
N PRO A 114 7.66 -11.10 10.33
CA PRO A 114 8.86 -11.86 9.94
C PRO A 114 9.03 -11.92 8.41
N GLY A 115 10.26 -11.94 7.93
CA GLY A 115 10.58 -12.00 6.51
C GLY A 115 11.00 -10.66 5.93
N GLU A 116 10.94 -10.56 4.59
CA GLU A 116 11.32 -9.38 3.82
C GLU A 116 10.17 -8.96 2.90
N ASP A 117 10.11 -7.69 2.53
CA ASP A 117 9.13 -7.21 1.55
C ASP A 117 9.39 -7.76 0.15
N CYS A 118 8.36 -7.73 -0.71
CA CYS A 118 8.43 -8.29 -2.05
C CYS A 118 9.34 -7.51 -3.02
N ILE A 119 9.93 -6.38 -2.62
CA ILE A 119 10.98 -5.69 -3.39
C ILE A 119 12.40 -6.15 -3.01
N HIS A 120 12.54 -7.08 -2.07
CA HIS A 120 13.83 -7.69 -1.77
C HIS A 120 14.43 -8.37 -3.00
N ALA A 121 15.77 -8.27 -3.15
CA ALA A 121 16.48 -8.73 -4.34
C ALA A 121 16.21 -10.21 -4.71
N ASP A 122 16.06 -11.08 -3.72
CA ASP A 122 15.80 -12.51 -3.93
C ASP A 122 14.43 -12.77 -4.57
N TYR A 123 13.42 -11.94 -4.24
CA TYR A 123 12.09 -12.04 -4.85
C TYR A 123 12.05 -11.40 -6.23
N LEU A 124 12.70 -10.24 -6.41
CA LEU A 124 12.80 -9.59 -7.71
C LEU A 124 13.61 -10.39 -8.73
N ALA A 125 14.50 -11.29 -8.28
CA ALA A 125 15.27 -12.18 -9.15
C ALA A 125 14.41 -13.22 -9.89
N ASP A 126 13.22 -13.57 -9.38
CA ASP A 126 12.25 -14.45 -10.05
C ASP A 126 10.90 -13.75 -10.25
N PRO A 127 10.79 -12.86 -11.24
CA PRO A 127 9.62 -12.03 -11.45
C PRO A 127 8.36 -12.83 -11.84
N LYS A 128 8.51 -14.02 -12.43
CA LYS A 128 7.36 -14.87 -12.77
C LYS A 128 6.75 -15.50 -11.51
N ARG A 129 7.60 -16.04 -10.65
CA ARG A 129 7.17 -16.60 -9.36
C ARG A 129 6.59 -15.51 -8.47
N LEU A 130 7.21 -14.33 -8.43
CA LEU A 130 6.71 -13.19 -7.67
C LEU A 130 5.32 -12.76 -8.14
N CYS A 131 5.12 -12.65 -9.46
CA CYS A 131 3.83 -12.34 -10.05
C CYS A 131 2.75 -13.36 -9.65
N ASP A 132 3.03 -14.66 -9.81
CA ASP A 132 2.08 -15.72 -9.45
C ASP A 132 1.77 -15.72 -7.94
N THR A 133 2.81 -15.56 -7.12
CA THR A 133 2.68 -15.53 -5.66
C THR A 133 1.80 -14.36 -5.22
N THR A 134 2.10 -13.15 -5.67
CA THR A 134 1.33 -11.96 -5.27
C THR A 134 -0.09 -11.98 -5.81
N ALA A 135 -0.33 -12.43 -7.03
CA ALA A 135 -1.67 -12.59 -7.59
C ALA A 135 -2.51 -13.61 -6.79
N THR A 136 -1.91 -14.75 -6.43
CA THR A 136 -2.57 -15.79 -5.63
C THR A 136 -2.90 -15.28 -4.21
N LEU A 137 -1.96 -14.58 -3.57
CA LEU A 137 -2.17 -13.97 -2.26
C LEU A 137 -3.29 -12.92 -2.28
N LEU A 138 -3.35 -12.10 -3.34
CA LEU A 138 -4.44 -11.14 -3.50
C LEU A 138 -5.79 -11.84 -3.65
N ARG A 139 -5.87 -12.94 -4.42
CA ARG A 139 -7.10 -13.74 -4.52
C ARG A 139 -7.52 -14.27 -3.16
N GLN A 140 -6.58 -14.79 -2.37
CA GLN A 140 -6.83 -15.30 -1.02
C GLN A 140 -7.34 -14.20 -0.09
N LEU A 141 -6.73 -12.99 -0.13
CA LEU A 141 -7.21 -11.85 0.64
C LEU A 141 -8.66 -11.50 0.28
N HIS A 142 -8.98 -11.46 -1.01
CA HIS A 142 -10.30 -11.10 -1.50
C HIS A 142 -11.40 -12.15 -1.25
N GLU A 143 -11.02 -13.35 -0.79
CA GLU A 143 -11.93 -14.41 -0.36
C GLU A 143 -12.12 -14.45 1.17
N VAL A 144 -11.40 -13.62 1.93
CA VAL A 144 -11.59 -13.50 3.38
C VAL A 144 -12.95 -12.89 3.67
N ASP A 145 -13.68 -13.47 4.63
CA ASP A 145 -14.91 -12.89 5.14
C ASP A 145 -14.65 -11.49 5.73
N PRO A 146 -15.22 -10.42 5.15
CA PRO A 146 -14.98 -9.05 5.58
C PRO A 146 -15.80 -8.66 6.82
N ALA A 147 -16.59 -9.55 7.40
CA ALA A 147 -17.44 -9.24 8.53
C ALA A 147 -16.65 -8.66 9.71
N GLY A 148 -17.13 -7.54 10.24
CA GLY A 148 -16.48 -6.80 11.32
C GLY A 148 -15.34 -5.86 10.86
N CYS A 149 -15.13 -5.68 9.57
CA CYS A 149 -14.16 -4.70 9.05
C CYS A 149 -14.51 -3.28 9.55
N PRO A 150 -13.54 -2.54 10.12
CA PRO A 150 -13.78 -1.19 10.63
C PRO A 150 -14.12 -0.16 9.54
N VAL A 151 -13.81 -0.47 8.27
CA VAL A 151 -14.11 0.36 7.10
C VAL A 151 -15.08 -0.38 6.19
N PRO A 152 -16.40 -0.30 6.45
CA PRO A 152 -17.40 -1.11 5.75
C PRO A 152 -17.73 -0.63 4.33
N ASP A 153 -17.32 0.59 3.96
CA ASP A 153 -17.57 1.18 2.64
C ASP A 153 -16.35 2.00 2.19
N HIS A 154 -15.33 1.28 1.72
CA HIS A 154 -14.15 1.89 1.11
C HIS A 154 -14.50 2.60 -0.21
N THR A 155 -15.36 2.00 -1.04
CA THR A 155 -15.66 2.50 -2.40
C THR A 155 -16.23 3.92 -2.37
N THR A 156 -17.15 4.22 -1.46
CA THR A 156 -17.71 5.57 -1.31
C THR A 156 -16.63 6.58 -0.91
N GLY A 157 -15.78 6.25 0.06
CA GLY A 157 -14.68 7.11 0.49
C GLY A 157 -13.66 7.35 -0.63
N TYR A 158 -13.28 6.31 -1.34
CA TYR A 158 -12.37 6.34 -2.48
C TYR A 158 -12.87 7.28 -3.60
N LEU A 159 -14.14 7.13 -4.00
CA LEU A 159 -14.76 8.00 -5.00
C LEU A 159 -14.92 9.45 -4.52
N ALA A 160 -15.19 9.65 -3.23
CA ALA A 160 -15.28 10.99 -2.64
C ALA A 160 -13.92 11.72 -2.65
N THR A 161 -12.82 11.01 -2.38
CA THR A 161 -11.46 11.54 -2.50
C THR A 161 -11.16 11.96 -3.94
N ALA A 162 -11.47 11.11 -4.93
CA ALA A 162 -11.29 11.46 -6.33
C ALA A 162 -12.11 12.70 -6.74
N GLU A 163 -13.35 12.81 -6.24
CA GLU A 163 -14.19 13.99 -6.48
C GLU A 163 -13.61 15.27 -5.85
N GLN A 164 -13.16 15.19 -4.59
CA GLN A 164 -12.54 16.31 -3.90
C GLN A 164 -11.28 16.79 -4.63
N ASN A 165 -10.41 15.89 -5.02
CA ASN A 165 -9.17 16.19 -5.71
C ASN A 165 -9.43 16.73 -7.11
N ASN A 166 -10.41 16.20 -7.83
CA ASN A 166 -10.85 16.79 -9.09
C ASN A 166 -11.32 18.24 -8.91
N ARG A 167 -12.14 18.54 -7.89
CA ARG A 167 -12.58 19.92 -7.57
C ARG A 167 -11.40 20.84 -7.23
N ALA A 168 -10.37 20.29 -6.56
CA ALA A 168 -9.15 21.02 -6.24
C ALA A 168 -8.21 21.20 -7.44
N GLY A 169 -8.53 20.62 -8.59
CA GLY A 169 -7.71 20.70 -9.80
C GLY A 169 -6.51 19.76 -9.81
N LEU A 170 -6.44 18.81 -8.87
CA LEU A 170 -5.39 17.80 -8.81
C LEU A 170 -5.64 16.76 -9.90
N PHE A 171 -4.59 16.42 -10.63
CA PHE A 171 -4.62 15.41 -11.70
C PHE A 171 -3.21 14.93 -12.00
N ASP A 172 -3.00 13.63 -11.97
CA ASP A 172 -1.70 13.01 -12.24
C ASP A 172 -1.88 11.69 -13.00
N THR A 173 -1.11 11.52 -14.07
CA THR A 173 -1.09 10.29 -14.89
C THR A 173 0.32 9.77 -15.15
N HIS A 174 1.33 10.43 -14.62
CA HIS A 174 2.72 10.14 -15.00
C HIS A 174 3.21 8.75 -14.54
N LEU A 175 2.51 8.11 -13.60
CA LEU A 175 2.84 6.78 -13.09
C LEU A 175 2.18 5.66 -13.90
N PHE A 176 1.24 5.95 -14.79
CA PHE A 176 0.45 4.91 -15.44
C PHE A 176 1.09 4.39 -16.71
N THR A 177 0.75 3.14 -17.06
CA THR A 177 1.09 2.56 -18.36
C THR A 177 0.35 3.32 -19.47
N PRO A 178 0.85 3.31 -20.72
CA PRO A 178 0.14 3.94 -21.83
C PRO A 178 -1.31 3.49 -22.00
N GLU A 179 -1.61 2.23 -21.65
CA GLU A 179 -2.96 1.68 -21.74
C GLU A 179 -3.95 2.28 -20.75
N TRP A 180 -3.47 2.60 -19.54
CA TRP A 180 -4.28 3.18 -18.47
C TRP A 180 -4.21 4.70 -18.44
N ASN A 181 -3.37 5.29 -19.29
CA ASN A 181 -3.23 6.73 -19.36
C ASN A 181 -4.46 7.39 -19.98
N PHE A 182 -4.74 8.61 -19.57
CA PHE A 182 -5.77 9.47 -20.12
C PHE A 182 -5.12 10.68 -20.78
N PRO A 183 -5.66 11.15 -21.94
CA PRO A 183 -5.13 12.32 -22.64
C PRO A 183 -5.17 13.60 -21.80
N GLY A 184 -6.13 13.68 -20.86
CA GLY A 184 -6.30 14.82 -19.99
C GLY A 184 -7.26 14.54 -18.85
N ARG A 185 -7.34 15.54 -17.96
CA ARG A 185 -8.17 15.51 -16.76
C ARG A 185 -9.66 15.32 -17.06
N GLU A 186 -10.15 16.00 -18.09
CA GLU A 186 -11.57 15.97 -18.45
C GLU A 186 -11.99 14.57 -18.93
N GLU A 187 -11.18 13.95 -19.77
CA GLU A 187 -11.43 12.61 -20.29
C GLU A 187 -11.40 11.55 -19.17
N ALA A 188 -10.44 11.64 -18.24
CA ALA A 188 -10.39 10.77 -17.08
C ALA A 188 -11.64 10.94 -16.20
N TRP A 189 -12.02 12.19 -15.92
CA TRP A 189 -13.20 12.49 -15.11
C TRP A 189 -14.50 12.01 -15.75
N GLN A 190 -14.69 12.27 -17.03
CA GLN A 190 -15.87 11.79 -17.78
C GLN A 190 -15.96 10.28 -17.77
N HIS A 191 -14.82 9.59 -17.99
CA HIS A 191 -14.76 8.13 -17.92
C HIS A 191 -15.14 7.61 -16.54
N LEU A 192 -14.59 8.19 -15.47
CA LEU A 192 -14.94 7.83 -14.09
C LEU A 192 -16.42 8.04 -13.82
N GLN A 193 -16.97 9.22 -14.15
CA GLN A 193 -18.39 9.52 -13.89
C GLN A 193 -19.35 8.60 -14.66
N ALA A 194 -18.99 8.22 -15.88
CA ALA A 194 -19.81 7.32 -16.71
C ALA A 194 -19.86 5.89 -16.15
N HIS A 195 -18.80 5.41 -15.47
CA HIS A 195 -18.66 4.00 -15.13
C HIS A 195 -18.53 3.69 -13.64
N LYS A 196 -18.36 4.69 -12.75
CA LYS A 196 -18.20 4.47 -11.29
C LYS A 196 -19.35 3.67 -10.65
N HIS A 197 -20.54 3.70 -11.24
CA HIS A 197 -21.71 2.97 -10.77
C HIS A 197 -21.60 1.45 -10.95
N LEU A 198 -20.61 0.98 -11.72
CA LEU A 198 -20.31 -0.44 -11.93
C LEU A 198 -19.43 -1.02 -10.81
N LEU A 199 -18.76 -0.17 -10.03
CA LEU A 199 -17.94 -0.60 -8.91
C LEU A 199 -18.82 -1.18 -7.79
N GLN A 200 -18.33 -2.26 -7.17
CA GLN A 200 -19.08 -3.00 -6.16
C GLN A 200 -18.33 -3.00 -4.82
N THR A 201 -19.04 -2.74 -3.72
CA THR A 201 -18.51 -2.86 -2.37
C THR A 201 -18.85 -4.22 -1.80
N GLY A 202 -17.87 -5.10 -1.67
CA GLY A 202 -18.13 -6.47 -1.17
C GLY A 202 -16.88 -7.27 -0.87
N THR A 203 -15.71 -6.75 -1.17
CA THR A 203 -14.43 -7.45 -1.04
C THR A 203 -13.55 -6.76 0.01
N LEU A 204 -12.88 -7.53 0.87
CA LEU A 204 -11.86 -6.98 1.77
C LEU A 204 -10.63 -6.59 0.96
N LEU A 205 -10.26 -5.31 1.02
CA LEU A 205 -9.14 -4.74 0.29
C LEU A 205 -7.96 -4.46 1.22
N HIS A 206 -6.76 -4.57 0.67
CA HIS A 206 -5.56 -3.92 1.19
C HIS A 206 -5.63 -2.40 0.98
N GLY A 207 -6.10 -1.97 -0.19
CA GLY A 207 -6.26 -0.58 -0.62
C GLY A 207 -5.01 0.07 -1.21
N ASP A 208 -3.83 -0.48 -0.91
CA ASP A 208 -2.53 -0.14 -1.52
C ASP A 208 -1.73 -1.43 -1.71
N TYR A 209 -2.20 -2.32 -2.59
CA TYR A 209 -1.62 -3.65 -2.81
C TYR A 209 -0.34 -3.57 -3.65
N CYS A 210 0.69 -2.98 -3.08
CA CYS A 210 2.01 -2.83 -3.69
C CYS A 210 3.04 -3.80 -3.11
N LEU A 211 4.07 -4.16 -3.90
CA LEU A 211 5.12 -5.11 -3.49
C LEU A 211 5.77 -4.78 -2.13
N PRO A 212 6.08 -3.51 -1.79
CA PRO A 212 6.65 -3.18 -0.47
C PRO A 212 5.75 -3.54 0.72
N ASN A 213 4.43 -3.63 0.51
CA ASN A 213 3.43 -3.84 1.56
C ASN A 213 3.11 -5.32 1.80
N ILE A 214 3.76 -6.22 1.06
CA ILE A 214 3.57 -7.68 1.12
C ILE A 214 4.84 -8.30 1.67
N ILE A 215 4.77 -8.92 2.85
CA ILE A 215 5.93 -9.55 3.50
C ILE A 215 5.89 -11.05 3.26
N LEU A 216 7.00 -11.58 2.77
CA LEU A 216 7.22 -13.02 2.58
C LEU A 216 8.38 -13.49 3.44
N ASP A 217 8.27 -14.70 3.98
CA ASP A 217 9.35 -15.43 4.61
C ASP A 217 9.62 -16.70 3.80
N ASP A 218 10.76 -16.73 3.11
CA ASP A 218 11.12 -17.81 2.16
C ASP A 218 9.96 -18.17 1.19
N TRP A 219 9.45 -17.15 0.48
CA TRP A 219 8.31 -17.26 -0.46
C TRP A 219 6.96 -17.65 0.17
N ARG A 220 6.85 -17.72 1.48
CA ARG A 220 5.60 -17.95 2.20
C ARG A 220 5.05 -16.62 2.68
N PHE A 221 3.75 -16.45 2.54
CA PHE A 221 3.10 -15.26 3.07
C PHE A 221 3.29 -15.16 4.59
N SER A 222 3.75 -14.01 5.03
CA SER A 222 3.98 -13.70 6.45
C SER A 222 3.02 -12.63 6.96
N GLY A 223 2.69 -11.63 6.16
CA GLY A 223 1.71 -10.62 6.52
C GLY A 223 1.70 -9.42 5.58
N PHE A 224 0.68 -8.60 5.73
CA PHE A 224 0.57 -7.29 5.10
C PHE A 224 0.96 -6.19 6.08
N ILE A 225 1.45 -5.07 5.55
CA ILE A 225 1.76 -3.85 6.28
C ILE A 225 1.13 -2.65 5.57
N ASP A 226 1.09 -1.49 6.22
CA ASP A 226 0.59 -0.22 5.65
C ASP A 226 -0.87 -0.30 5.21
N LEU A 227 -1.75 -0.67 6.16
CA LEU A 227 -3.16 -1.00 5.93
C LEU A 227 -4.11 0.21 6.06
N ASP A 228 -3.59 1.44 5.99
CA ASP A 228 -4.40 2.66 6.13
C ASP A 228 -5.49 2.78 5.06
N HIS A 229 -5.19 2.36 3.84
CA HIS A 229 -6.12 2.39 2.72
C HIS A 229 -7.08 1.19 2.66
N GLY A 230 -6.96 0.21 3.58
CA GLY A 230 -7.79 -0.99 3.61
C GLY A 230 -9.27 -0.73 3.89
N GLY A 231 -10.13 -1.70 3.56
CA GLY A 231 -11.58 -1.61 3.82
C GLY A 231 -12.39 -2.58 2.96
N ILE A 232 -13.71 -2.52 3.05
CA ILE A 232 -14.59 -3.28 2.15
C ILE A 232 -14.86 -2.43 0.91
N GLY A 233 -14.44 -2.90 -0.27
CA GLY A 233 -14.57 -2.15 -1.51
C GLY A 233 -14.63 -3.02 -2.75
N ASP A 234 -14.29 -2.40 -3.90
CA ASP A 234 -14.22 -3.08 -5.19
C ASP A 234 -12.84 -3.70 -5.41
N ARG A 235 -12.80 -5.00 -5.68
CA ARG A 235 -11.57 -5.78 -5.86
C ARG A 235 -10.62 -5.24 -6.93
N HIS A 236 -11.13 -4.52 -7.92
CA HIS A 236 -10.32 -3.98 -9.01
C HIS A 236 -9.34 -2.90 -8.53
N VAL A 237 -9.56 -2.28 -7.36
CA VAL A 237 -8.59 -1.35 -6.74
C VAL A 237 -7.27 -2.09 -6.49
N ASP A 238 -7.29 -3.17 -5.73
CA ASP A 238 -6.07 -3.92 -5.40
C ASP A 238 -5.49 -4.64 -6.62
N VAL A 239 -6.34 -5.14 -7.53
CA VAL A 239 -5.86 -5.74 -8.80
C VAL A 239 -5.11 -4.72 -9.65
N PHE A 240 -5.60 -3.49 -9.73
CA PHE A 240 -4.92 -2.40 -10.41
C PHE A 240 -3.53 -2.14 -9.80
N TRP A 241 -3.44 -1.95 -8.48
CA TRP A 241 -2.19 -1.69 -7.79
C TRP A 241 -1.23 -2.89 -7.85
N GLY A 242 -1.74 -4.12 -7.79
CA GLY A 242 -0.94 -5.34 -7.95
C GLY A 242 -0.28 -5.45 -9.34
N ILE A 243 -1.00 -5.09 -10.41
CA ILE A 243 -0.43 -5.03 -11.76
C ILE A 243 0.51 -3.85 -11.90
N TRP A 244 0.11 -2.68 -11.40
CA TRP A 244 0.90 -1.46 -11.48
C TRP A 244 2.26 -1.61 -10.79
N THR A 245 2.31 -2.19 -9.59
CA THR A 245 3.57 -2.34 -8.85
C THR A 245 4.56 -3.27 -9.55
N LEU A 246 4.09 -4.31 -10.28
CA LEU A 246 4.93 -5.15 -11.12
C LEU A 246 5.47 -4.36 -12.31
N TYR A 247 4.63 -3.59 -13.00
CA TYR A 247 5.08 -2.71 -14.07
C TYR A 247 6.13 -1.71 -13.57
N PHE A 248 5.88 -1.08 -12.43
CA PHE A 248 6.78 -0.09 -11.83
C PHE A 248 8.15 -0.68 -11.52
N ASN A 249 8.19 -1.86 -10.89
CA ASN A 249 9.46 -2.47 -10.45
C ASN A 249 10.25 -3.11 -11.61
N PHE A 250 9.57 -3.68 -12.60
CA PHE A 250 10.23 -4.37 -13.71
C PHE A 250 10.38 -3.52 -14.99
N GLY A 251 9.68 -2.39 -15.09
CA GLY A 251 9.72 -1.50 -16.26
C GLY A 251 9.11 -2.14 -17.51
N THR A 252 8.22 -3.11 -17.35
CA THR A 252 7.56 -3.84 -18.45
C THR A 252 6.16 -4.28 -18.07
N ASP A 253 5.23 -4.27 -19.01
CA ASP A 253 3.85 -4.74 -18.86
C ASP A 253 3.70 -6.27 -19.07
N ALA A 254 4.80 -6.98 -19.26
CA ALA A 254 4.82 -8.41 -19.58
C ALA A 254 4.18 -9.31 -18.52
N TYR A 255 4.02 -8.82 -17.27
CA TYR A 255 3.45 -9.59 -16.16
C TYR A 255 1.95 -9.37 -15.96
N ARG A 256 1.34 -8.40 -16.62
CA ARG A 256 -0.08 -8.06 -16.47
C ARG A 256 -1.01 -9.24 -16.73
N GLU A 257 -0.93 -9.83 -17.92
CA GLU A 257 -1.80 -10.95 -18.28
C GLU A 257 -1.58 -12.16 -17.37
N ARG A 258 -0.30 -12.41 -17.00
CA ARG A 258 0.05 -13.46 -16.03
C ARG A 258 -0.57 -13.22 -14.65
N PHE A 259 -0.56 -11.98 -14.17
CA PHE A 259 -1.18 -11.61 -12.89
C PHE A 259 -2.69 -11.85 -12.93
N LEU A 260 -3.37 -11.42 -14.00
CA LEU A 260 -4.80 -11.63 -14.18
C LEU A 260 -5.17 -13.11 -14.26
N ASP A 261 -4.35 -13.93 -14.93
CA ASP A 261 -4.55 -15.38 -15.01
C ASP A 261 -4.35 -16.05 -13.65
N ALA A 262 -3.29 -15.70 -12.92
CA ALA A 262 -2.98 -16.27 -11.61
C ALA A 262 -3.95 -15.81 -10.51
N TYR A 263 -4.46 -14.58 -10.59
CA TYR A 263 -5.52 -14.08 -9.72
C TYR A 263 -6.86 -14.79 -9.98
N GLY A 264 -7.17 -15.07 -11.25
CA GLY A 264 -8.42 -15.70 -11.70
C GLY A 264 -9.36 -14.71 -12.38
N ARG A 265 -9.49 -14.86 -13.70
CA ARG A 265 -10.34 -13.98 -14.54
C ARG A 265 -11.84 -14.18 -14.34
N ASP A 266 -12.23 -15.29 -13.73
CA ASP A 266 -13.61 -15.68 -13.47
C ASP A 266 -14.40 -14.64 -12.64
N VAL A 267 -13.70 -13.85 -11.84
CA VAL A 267 -14.28 -12.84 -10.93
C VAL A 267 -13.95 -11.40 -11.33
N LEU A 268 -13.31 -11.20 -12.48
CA LEU A 268 -12.86 -9.89 -12.95
C LEU A 268 -13.69 -9.40 -14.14
N GLN A 269 -13.96 -8.11 -14.13
CA GLN A 269 -14.38 -7.33 -15.29
C GLN A 269 -13.20 -6.41 -15.63
N THR A 270 -12.34 -6.83 -16.56
CA THR A 270 -11.07 -6.15 -16.83
C THR A 270 -11.25 -4.70 -17.28
N GLU A 271 -12.42 -4.35 -17.83
CA GLU A 271 -12.79 -2.98 -18.18
C GLU A 271 -12.84 -2.06 -16.96
N LEU A 272 -13.15 -2.60 -15.76
CA LEU A 272 -13.17 -1.82 -14.53
C LEU A 272 -11.78 -1.37 -14.09
N LEU A 273 -10.69 -2.03 -14.51
CA LEU A 273 -9.33 -1.55 -14.25
C LEU A 273 -9.10 -0.15 -14.83
N ARG A 274 -9.73 0.17 -15.97
CA ARG A 274 -9.66 1.51 -16.54
C ARG A 274 -10.49 2.53 -15.74
N VAL A 275 -11.57 2.08 -15.08
CA VAL A 275 -12.35 2.93 -14.16
C VAL A 275 -11.52 3.26 -12.91
N ILE A 276 -10.81 2.27 -12.38
CA ILE A 276 -9.87 2.49 -11.26
C ILE A 276 -8.75 3.44 -11.70
N ALA A 277 -8.11 3.19 -12.85
CA ALA A 277 -7.09 4.10 -13.39
C ALA A 277 -7.61 5.55 -13.51
N ALA A 278 -8.86 5.73 -13.91
CA ALA A 278 -9.48 7.06 -13.99
C ALA A 278 -9.67 7.70 -12.60
N ALA A 279 -10.00 6.91 -11.58
CA ALA A 279 -10.11 7.40 -10.20
C ALA A 279 -8.71 7.78 -9.64
N GLU A 280 -7.71 6.92 -9.87
CA GLU A 280 -6.32 7.12 -9.42
C GLU A 280 -5.63 8.34 -10.06
N CYS A 281 -6.14 8.84 -11.21
CA CYS A 281 -5.70 10.14 -11.73
C CYS A 281 -5.97 11.30 -10.77
N PHE A 282 -6.84 11.08 -9.78
CA PHE A 282 -7.29 12.04 -8.78
C PHE A 282 -6.99 11.57 -7.35
N GLY A 283 -6.23 10.47 -7.16
CA GLY A 283 -5.89 9.88 -5.86
C GLY A 283 -4.63 10.40 -5.21
#